data_e1d30ee9734feb52f27232a16396b00d
#
_entry.id   e1d30ee9734feb52f27232a16396b00d
#
_cell.length_a   1.000
_cell.length_b   1.000
_cell.length_c   1.000
_cell.angle_alpha   90.00
_cell.angle_beta   90.00
_cell.angle_gamma   90.00
#
_symmetry.space_group_name_H-M   'P 1'
#
loop_
_entity.id
_entity.type
_entity.pdbx_description
1 polymer ?
#
loop_
_entity_poly.entity_id
_entity_poly.type
_entity_poly.pdbx_seq_one_letter_code
_entity_poly.pdbx_strand_id
1 'polypeptide(L)'
;MTGGDVLDQADAAGPRDRGTATVFACVGVAVLLLITGLAVHLGSAVLARQRAETGADLAALAGAAQLLRGAEFACATAARVAQANRVEVRSCSTDGLDLLVEVSAEVAGGGAFGGSASGRARAGPVDAAGVAGPG
;
A
#
# COMPACT_ATOMS: atom_id res chain seq x y z
N MET A 1 -10.56 -20.52 -52.54
CA MET A 1 -9.84 -19.76 -53.56
C MET A 1 -9.86 -18.27 -53.27
N THR A 2 -9.61 -17.85 -52.04
CA THR A 2 -9.60 -16.44 -51.67
C THR A 2 -8.56 -16.19 -50.57
N GLY A 3 -7.40 -16.81 -50.72
CA GLY A 3 -6.29 -16.63 -49.79
C GLY A 3 -5.15 -15.71 -50.30
N GLY A 4 -5.28 -15.17 -51.53
CA GLY A 4 -4.24 -14.37 -52.16
C GLY A 4 -4.37 -12.87 -51.93
N ASP A 5 -5.57 -12.36 -51.69
CA ASP A 5 -5.81 -10.92 -51.67
C ASP A 5 -5.51 -10.23 -50.34
N VAL A 6 -5.41 -10.98 -49.26
CA VAL A 6 -5.13 -10.40 -47.92
C VAL A 6 -3.63 -10.12 -47.70
N LEU A 7 -2.77 -10.87 -48.38
CA LEU A 7 -1.33 -10.68 -48.26
C LEU A 7 -0.78 -9.58 -49.21
N ASP A 8 -1.52 -9.26 -50.29
CA ASP A 8 -1.11 -8.25 -51.26
C ASP A 8 -1.45 -6.82 -50.80
N GLN A 9 -2.37 -6.65 -49.85
CA GLN A 9 -2.65 -5.33 -49.27
C GLN A 9 -1.63 -4.87 -48.23
N ALA A 10 -0.78 -5.76 -47.72
CA ALA A 10 0.27 -5.39 -46.80
C ALA A 10 1.47 -4.68 -47.48
N ASP A 11 1.66 -4.87 -48.77
CA ASP A 11 2.77 -4.28 -49.53
C ASP A 11 2.46 -2.91 -50.17
N ALA A 12 1.22 -2.43 -50.08
CA ALA A 12 0.81 -1.14 -50.67
C ALA A 12 1.12 0.07 -49.77
N ALA A 13 1.68 -0.13 -48.58
CA ALA A 13 2.17 0.95 -47.73
C ALA A 13 3.55 1.41 -48.25
N GLY A 14 3.58 2.51 -48.98
CA GLY A 14 4.79 3.13 -49.51
C GLY A 14 5.81 3.46 -48.40
N PRO A 15 7.10 3.73 -48.77
CA PRO A 15 8.17 3.93 -47.77
C PRO A 15 7.97 5.10 -46.81
N ARG A 16 7.04 5.99 -47.07
CA ARG A 16 6.64 7.09 -46.15
C ARG A 16 5.73 6.64 -45.04
N ASP A 17 4.91 5.62 -45.27
CA ASP A 17 3.95 5.11 -44.28
C ASP A 17 4.59 4.22 -43.20
N ARG A 18 5.71 3.57 -43.52
CA ARG A 18 6.47 2.72 -42.58
C ARG A 18 7.07 3.52 -41.43
N GLY A 19 7.61 4.72 -41.69
CA GLY A 19 8.16 5.60 -40.68
C GLY A 19 7.08 6.14 -39.74
N THR A 20 5.92 6.49 -40.25
CA THR A 20 4.79 7.03 -39.51
C THR A 20 4.20 5.97 -38.56
N ALA A 21 4.02 4.74 -39.04
CA ALA A 21 3.52 3.63 -38.21
C ALA A 21 4.45 3.32 -37.01
N THR A 22 5.77 3.36 -37.27
CA THR A 22 6.77 3.13 -36.19
C THR A 22 6.71 4.22 -35.12
N VAL A 23 6.56 5.49 -35.52
CA VAL A 23 6.43 6.61 -34.58
C VAL A 23 5.17 6.45 -33.72
N PHE A 24 4.03 6.13 -34.33
CA PHE A 24 2.79 5.89 -33.58
C PHE A 24 2.90 4.68 -32.61
N ALA A 25 3.58 3.62 -33.06
CA ALA A 25 3.83 2.47 -32.19
C ALA A 25 4.72 2.84 -30.99
N CYS A 26 5.81 3.60 -31.22
CA CYS A 26 6.67 4.06 -30.13
C CYS A 26 5.95 4.99 -29.15
N VAL A 27 5.14 5.91 -29.63
CA VAL A 27 4.32 6.79 -28.79
C VAL A 27 3.31 5.97 -28.00
N GLY A 28 2.64 5.01 -28.63
CA GLY A 28 1.69 4.11 -27.96
C GLY A 28 2.34 3.33 -26.82
N VAL A 29 3.52 2.75 -27.07
CA VAL A 29 4.29 2.05 -26.03
C VAL A 29 4.71 2.99 -24.90
N ALA A 30 5.17 4.18 -25.21
CA ALA A 30 5.58 5.17 -24.21
C ALA A 30 4.40 5.58 -23.31
N VAL A 31 3.24 5.84 -23.90
CA VAL A 31 2.00 6.16 -23.14
C VAL A 31 1.59 4.99 -22.26
N LEU A 32 1.66 3.77 -22.78
CA LEU A 32 1.32 2.57 -22.00
C LEU A 32 2.24 2.39 -20.79
N LEU A 33 3.54 2.59 -20.97
CA LEU A 33 4.52 2.53 -19.88
C LEU A 33 4.29 3.62 -18.83
N LEU A 34 3.93 4.83 -19.25
CA LEU A 34 3.58 5.92 -18.33
C LEU A 34 2.36 5.58 -17.49
N ILE A 35 1.28 5.09 -18.12
CA ILE A 35 0.05 4.71 -17.40
C ILE A 35 0.33 3.56 -16.42
N THR A 36 1.08 2.55 -16.86
CA THR A 36 1.46 1.43 -16.01
C THR A 36 2.32 1.87 -14.83
N GLY A 37 3.32 2.71 -15.06
CA GLY A 37 4.17 3.26 -14.03
C GLY A 37 3.37 4.06 -12.98
N LEU A 38 2.43 4.89 -13.44
CA LEU A 38 1.54 5.65 -12.54
C LEU A 38 0.63 4.73 -11.74
N ALA A 39 0.05 3.71 -12.36
CA ALA A 39 -0.81 2.74 -11.68
C ALA A 39 -0.05 1.97 -10.59
N VAL A 40 1.17 1.53 -10.87
CA VAL A 40 2.04 0.86 -9.89
C VAL A 40 2.39 1.81 -8.74
N HIS A 41 2.70 3.06 -9.03
CA HIS A 41 3.03 4.05 -8.02
C HIS A 41 1.85 4.32 -7.07
N LEU A 42 0.66 4.54 -7.62
CA LEU A 42 -0.56 4.73 -6.82
C LEU A 42 -0.91 3.47 -6.01
N GLY A 43 -0.79 2.29 -6.61
CA GLY A 43 -1.02 1.00 -5.94
C GLY A 43 -0.07 0.78 -4.76
N SER A 44 1.19 1.15 -4.89
CA SER A 44 2.17 1.02 -3.80
C SER A 44 1.86 1.91 -2.60
N ALA A 45 1.34 3.11 -2.83
CA ALA A 45 0.92 4.03 -1.77
C ALA A 45 -0.30 3.49 -0.99
N VAL A 46 -1.28 2.94 -1.70
CA VAL A 46 -2.46 2.31 -1.07
C VAL A 46 -2.05 1.10 -0.23
N LEU A 47 -1.17 0.24 -0.76
CA LEU A 47 -0.65 -0.92 -0.02
C LEU A 47 0.14 -0.53 1.23
N ALA A 48 0.95 0.53 1.16
CA ALA A 48 1.68 1.03 2.32
C ALA A 48 0.72 1.53 3.41
N ARG A 49 -0.35 2.23 3.03
CA ARG A 49 -1.38 2.69 3.97
C ARG A 49 -2.10 1.52 4.63
N GLN A 50 -2.58 0.54 3.86
CA GLN A 50 -3.23 -0.65 4.40
C GLN A 50 -2.30 -1.43 5.35
N ARG A 51 -1.02 -1.54 4.99
CA ARG A 51 -0.02 -2.19 5.84
C ARG A 51 0.18 -1.43 7.15
N ALA A 52 0.23 -0.09 7.11
CA ALA A 52 0.34 0.73 8.30
C ALA A 52 -0.88 0.58 9.21
N GLU A 53 -2.08 0.64 8.68
CA GLU A 53 -3.33 0.47 9.43
C GLU A 53 -3.40 -0.93 10.07
N THR A 54 -3.21 -2.00 9.30
CA THR A 54 -3.22 -3.38 9.81
C THR A 54 -2.10 -3.62 10.82
N GLY A 55 -0.91 -3.09 10.56
CA GLY A 55 0.24 -3.21 11.47
C GLY A 55 0.00 -2.50 12.79
N ALA A 56 -0.66 -1.33 12.78
CA ALA A 56 -1.06 -0.61 13.98
C ALA A 56 -2.07 -1.41 14.81
N ASP A 57 -3.11 -1.94 14.17
CA ASP A 57 -4.15 -2.73 14.84
C ASP A 57 -3.56 -3.97 15.53
N LEU A 58 -2.75 -4.74 14.82
CA LEU A 58 -2.11 -5.93 15.36
C LEU A 58 -1.13 -5.59 16.49
N ALA A 59 -0.36 -4.53 16.35
CA ALA A 59 0.57 -4.07 17.38
C ALA A 59 -0.17 -3.60 18.63
N ALA A 60 -1.26 -2.82 18.45
CA ALA A 60 -2.07 -2.34 19.55
C ALA A 60 -2.75 -3.48 20.31
N LEU A 61 -3.34 -4.45 19.60
CA LEU A 61 -3.97 -5.62 20.22
C LEU A 61 -2.96 -6.48 20.99
N ALA A 62 -1.81 -6.78 20.38
CA ALA A 62 -0.78 -7.57 21.03
C ALA A 62 -0.18 -6.87 22.26
N GLY A 63 0.02 -5.56 22.17
CA GLY A 63 0.49 -4.75 23.30
C GLY A 63 -0.54 -4.63 24.40
N ALA A 64 -1.81 -4.36 24.08
CA ALA A 64 -2.90 -4.24 25.03
C ALA A 64 -3.08 -5.52 25.87
N ALA A 65 -2.90 -6.69 25.28
CA ALA A 65 -2.93 -7.97 25.99
C ALA A 65 -1.84 -8.08 27.08
N GLN A 66 -0.80 -7.25 27.04
CA GLN A 66 0.31 -7.23 27.98
C GLN A 66 0.30 -6.04 28.95
N LEU A 67 -0.73 -5.18 28.91
CA LEU A 67 -0.81 -3.97 29.73
C LEU A 67 -0.73 -4.25 31.24
N LEU A 68 -1.31 -5.36 31.70
CA LEU A 68 -1.25 -5.76 33.12
C LEU A 68 0.18 -6.09 33.61
N ARG A 69 1.12 -6.29 32.67
CA ARG A 69 2.55 -6.51 32.95
C ARG A 69 3.36 -5.22 32.98
N GLY A 70 2.73 -4.11 32.63
CA GLY A 70 3.30 -2.78 32.60
C GLY A 70 3.34 -2.18 31.19
N ALA A 71 3.23 -0.86 31.13
CA ALA A 71 3.20 -0.09 29.86
C ALA A 71 4.45 -0.31 29.01
N GLU A 72 5.63 -0.38 29.63
CA GLU A 72 6.88 -0.61 28.92
C GLU A 72 6.89 -1.98 28.21
N PHE A 73 6.42 -3.02 28.90
CA PHE A 73 6.34 -4.36 28.32
C PHE A 73 5.31 -4.44 27.21
N ALA A 74 4.18 -3.74 27.37
CA ALA A 74 3.14 -3.62 26.35
C ALA A 74 3.67 -2.95 25.08
N CYS A 75 4.37 -1.82 25.21
CA CYS A 75 4.97 -1.10 24.08
C CYS A 75 6.11 -1.89 23.41
N ALA A 76 6.92 -2.61 24.18
CA ALA A 76 7.96 -3.48 23.62
C ALA A 76 7.34 -4.64 22.80
N THR A 77 6.21 -5.18 23.26
CA THR A 77 5.47 -6.22 22.52
C THR A 77 4.85 -5.65 21.25
N ALA A 78 4.22 -4.48 21.33
CA ALA A 78 3.68 -3.78 20.17
C ALA A 78 4.77 -3.51 19.10
N ALA A 79 5.96 -3.05 19.52
CA ALA A 79 7.07 -2.81 18.63
C ALA A 79 7.54 -4.08 17.90
N ARG A 80 7.64 -5.21 18.58
CA ARG A 80 8.01 -6.50 17.95
C ARG A 80 6.99 -6.94 16.91
N VAL A 81 5.70 -6.79 17.20
CA VAL A 81 4.62 -7.14 16.25
C VAL A 81 4.61 -6.19 15.07
N ALA A 82 4.81 -4.89 15.28
CA ALA A 82 4.95 -3.91 14.23
C ALA A 82 6.10 -4.25 13.28
N GLN A 83 7.29 -4.55 13.80
CA GLN A 83 8.45 -4.95 13.00
C GLN A 83 8.19 -6.22 12.18
N ALA A 84 7.50 -7.22 12.75
CA ALA A 84 7.12 -8.43 12.02
C ALA A 84 6.18 -8.13 10.84
N ASN A 85 5.39 -7.06 10.92
CA ASN A 85 4.52 -6.56 9.85
C ASN A 85 5.18 -5.50 8.95
N ARG A 86 6.49 -5.27 9.09
CA ARG A 86 7.28 -4.31 8.32
C ARG A 86 6.77 -2.87 8.46
N VAL A 87 6.37 -2.50 9.65
CA VAL A 87 6.02 -1.14 10.04
C VAL A 87 6.82 -0.75 11.28
N GLU A 88 7.10 0.55 11.42
CA GLU A 88 7.83 1.09 12.55
C GLU A 88 6.88 1.80 13.52
N VAL A 89 7.03 1.55 14.81
CA VAL A 89 6.31 2.31 15.84
C VAL A 89 6.90 3.70 15.94
N ARG A 90 6.06 4.71 15.75
CA ARG A 90 6.40 6.12 15.91
C ARG A 90 6.11 6.61 17.32
N SER A 91 5.00 6.18 17.87
CA SER A 91 4.63 6.46 19.26
C SER A 91 3.85 5.30 19.84
N CYS A 92 4.03 5.10 21.14
CA CYS A 92 3.27 4.15 21.94
C CYS A 92 3.00 4.80 23.29
N SER A 93 1.74 4.87 23.67
CA SER A 93 1.30 5.44 24.93
C SER A 93 0.14 4.66 25.53
N THR A 94 -0.04 4.75 26.83
CA THR A 94 -1.15 4.14 27.54
C THR A 94 -2.07 5.21 28.10
N ASP A 95 -3.36 5.00 27.97
CA ASP A 95 -4.42 5.83 28.55
C ASP A 95 -5.35 4.93 29.35
N GLY A 96 -5.08 4.82 30.67
CA GLY A 96 -5.74 3.83 31.52
C GLY A 96 -5.40 2.41 31.10
N LEU A 97 -6.40 1.66 30.66
CA LEU A 97 -6.27 0.29 30.15
C LEU A 97 -6.21 0.22 28.61
N ASP A 98 -6.16 1.37 27.95
CA ASP A 98 -6.03 1.43 26.50
C ASP A 98 -4.58 1.66 26.08
N LEU A 99 -4.17 0.96 25.04
CA LEU A 99 -2.88 1.17 24.38
C LEU A 99 -3.12 1.91 23.05
N LEU A 100 -2.44 3.03 22.90
CA LEU A 100 -2.42 3.80 21.65
C LEU A 100 -1.10 3.58 20.94
N VAL A 101 -1.16 3.14 19.70
CA VAL A 101 0.03 2.88 18.88
C VAL A 101 -0.10 3.64 17.57
N GLU A 102 0.94 4.38 17.22
CA GLU A 102 1.10 4.98 15.90
C GLU A 102 2.29 4.34 15.21
N VAL A 103 2.08 3.92 13.97
CA VAL A 103 3.12 3.31 13.16
C VAL A 103 3.27 4.01 11.82
N SER A 104 4.41 3.80 11.17
CA SER A 104 4.65 4.21 9.79
C SER A 104 5.11 3.02 8.95
N ALA A 105 4.67 3.00 7.69
CA ALA A 105 5.13 2.09 6.66
C ALA A 105 5.75 2.87 5.51
N GLU A 106 6.88 2.41 5.00
CA GLU A 106 7.48 3.01 3.81
C GLU A 106 6.73 2.60 2.54
N VAL A 107 6.55 3.56 1.63
CA VAL A 107 6.00 3.30 0.30
C VAL A 107 7.09 2.65 -0.55
N ALA A 108 6.82 1.49 -1.11
CA ALA A 108 7.75 0.79 -1.98
C ALA A 108 8.05 1.65 -3.23
N GLY A 109 9.34 1.74 -3.58
CA GLY A 109 9.79 2.60 -4.68
C GLY A 109 10.34 3.95 -4.24
N GLY A 110 10.70 4.09 -2.96
CA GLY A 110 11.21 5.28 -2.29
C GLY A 110 12.51 5.87 -2.82
N GLY A 111 12.57 6.20 -4.11
CA GLY A 111 13.54 7.15 -4.64
C GLY A 111 13.13 8.60 -4.27
N ALA A 112 13.38 9.56 -5.14
CA ALA A 112 13.05 10.98 -4.94
C ALA A 112 11.57 11.29 -4.64
N PHE A 113 10.67 10.31 -4.83
CA PHE A 113 9.23 10.39 -4.58
C PHE A 113 8.76 9.44 -3.45
N GLY A 114 9.70 8.92 -2.64
CA GLY A 114 9.38 8.06 -1.51
C GLY A 114 8.61 8.82 -0.43
N GLY A 115 7.54 8.21 0.05
CA GLY A 115 6.74 8.70 1.16
C GLY A 115 6.57 7.62 2.20
N SER A 116 6.05 7.98 3.35
CA SER A 116 5.61 7.05 4.38
C SER A 116 4.10 7.19 4.60
N ALA A 117 3.43 6.07 4.81
CA ALA A 117 2.05 6.04 5.26
C ALA A 117 2.02 5.82 6.77
N SER A 118 1.15 6.51 7.49
CA SER A 118 0.96 6.32 8.92
C SER A 118 -0.35 5.61 9.20
N GLY A 119 -0.34 4.76 10.24
CA GLY A 119 -1.53 4.13 10.81
C GLY A 119 -1.57 4.36 12.32
N ARG A 120 -2.77 4.45 12.88
CA ARG A 120 -3.01 4.60 14.32
C ARG A 120 -4.04 3.59 14.75
N ALA A 121 -3.80 3.01 15.93
CA ALA A 121 -4.74 2.10 16.53
C ALA A 121 -4.82 2.34 18.05
N ARG A 122 -5.99 2.08 18.59
CA ARG A 122 -6.27 2.06 20.03
C ARG A 122 -6.87 0.70 20.36
N ALA A 123 -6.32 0.03 21.34
CA ALA A 123 -6.81 -1.25 21.82
C ALA A 123 -6.87 -1.25 23.34
N GLY A 124 -7.99 -1.73 23.86
CA GLY A 124 -8.26 -1.84 25.28
C GLY A 124 -9.52 -2.65 25.55
N PRO A 125 -9.89 -2.86 26.81
CA PRO A 125 -11.13 -3.54 27.16
C PRO A 125 -12.32 -2.73 26.62
N VAL A 126 -13.25 -3.39 25.96
CA VAL A 126 -14.52 -2.77 25.58
C VAL A 126 -15.40 -2.62 26.81
N ASP A 127 -15.80 -1.41 27.14
CA ASP A 127 -16.83 -1.18 28.14
C ASP A 127 -18.14 -1.82 27.67
N ALA A 128 -18.83 -2.51 28.55
CA ALA A 128 -20.10 -3.17 28.25
C ALA A 128 -21.15 -2.20 27.66
N ALA A 129 -21.01 -0.90 27.92
CA ALA A 129 -21.83 0.15 27.32
C ALA A 129 -21.56 0.37 25.82
N GLY A 130 -20.36 0.02 25.31
CA GLY A 130 -20.00 0.13 23.89
C GLY A 130 -20.58 -0.97 23.01
N VAL A 131 -21.07 -2.07 23.62
CA VAL A 131 -21.69 -3.19 22.89
C VAL A 131 -23.14 -2.91 22.53
N ALA A 132 -23.78 -1.93 23.18
CA ALA A 132 -25.11 -1.45 22.83
C ALA A 132 -25.05 -0.41 21.71
N GLY A 133 -24.44 -0.77 20.57
CA GLY A 133 -24.54 0.01 19.36
C GLY A 133 -25.99 0.03 18.86
N PRO A 134 -26.44 1.16 18.28
CA PRO A 134 -27.80 1.26 17.75
C PRO A 134 -28.05 0.17 16.72
N GLY A 135 -29.12 -0.62 16.93
CA GLY A 135 -29.64 -1.58 15.97
C GLY A 135 -30.18 -0.90 14.72
#